data_245053cdba82716e0953937fa56a3d4d
#
_entry.id   245053cdba82716e0953937fa56a3d4d
#
_cell.length_a   1.000
_cell.length_b   1.000
_cell.length_c   1.000
_cell.angle_alpha   90.00
_cell.angle_beta   90.00
_cell.angle_gamma   90.00
#
_symmetry.space_group_name_H-M   'P 1'
#
loop_
_entity.id
_entity.type
_entity.pdbx_description
1 polymer ?
#
loop_
_entity_poly.entity_id
_entity_poly.type
_entity_poly.pdbx_seq_one_letter_code
_entity_poly.pdbx_strand_id
1 'polypeptide(L)'
;YEIGGLVGCMLAAARHQVPVVIDGFISTASALIAVNLAPLIKDYIFAAHKSKEKGHQIALDYLNQSPLLDLDMRLGEGTGAVLGINLLDLSLKLLTQMATFQEAGVATRKNSG
;
A
#
# COMPACT_ATOMS: atom_id res chain seq x y z
N TYR A 1 2.76 -23.62 -0.18
CA TYR A 1 1.36 -23.37 -0.60
C TYR A 1 0.88 -21.97 -0.29
N GLU A 2 1.23 -21.42 0.88
CA GLU A 2 0.81 -20.10 1.32
C GLU A 2 1.26 -18.97 0.38
N ILE A 3 2.53 -18.95 0.00
CA ILE A 3 3.08 -17.96 -0.93
C ILE A 3 2.39 -18.03 -2.28
N GLY A 4 2.19 -19.22 -2.83
CA GLY A 4 1.49 -19.40 -4.11
C GLY A 4 0.04 -18.91 -4.06
N GLY A 5 -0.66 -19.15 -2.96
CA GLY A 5 -2.01 -18.66 -2.71
C GLY A 5 -2.06 -17.13 -2.67
N LEU A 6 -1.13 -16.50 -1.95
CA LEU A 6 -1.03 -15.04 -1.87
C LEU A 6 -0.70 -14.41 -3.23
N VAL A 7 0.22 -15.00 -3.99
CA VAL A 7 0.53 -14.55 -5.36
C VAL A 7 -0.71 -14.59 -6.24
N GLY A 8 -1.46 -15.68 -6.22
CA GLY A 8 -2.71 -15.81 -6.95
C GLY A 8 -3.75 -14.76 -6.57
N CYS A 9 -3.89 -14.47 -5.29
CA CYS A 9 -4.78 -13.41 -4.79
C CYS A 9 -4.36 -12.03 -5.31
N MET A 10 -3.07 -11.73 -5.29
CA MET A 10 -2.54 -10.44 -5.79
C MET A 10 -2.77 -10.27 -7.29
N LEU A 11 -2.54 -11.32 -8.08
CA LEU A 11 -2.80 -11.32 -9.51
C LEU A 11 -4.29 -11.09 -9.81
N ALA A 12 -5.16 -11.77 -9.09
CA ALA A 12 -6.60 -11.62 -9.24
C ALA A 12 -7.08 -10.23 -8.82
N ALA A 13 -6.59 -9.71 -7.70
CA ALA A 13 -6.93 -8.37 -7.22
C ALA A 13 -6.54 -7.28 -8.23
N ALA A 14 -5.33 -7.33 -8.76
CA ALA A 14 -4.87 -6.38 -9.76
C ALA A 14 -5.69 -6.46 -11.05
N ARG A 15 -6.07 -7.66 -11.49
CA ARG A 15 -6.95 -7.84 -12.64
C ARG A 15 -8.30 -7.13 -12.45
N HIS A 16 -8.81 -7.11 -11.24
CA HIS A 16 -10.06 -6.45 -10.88
C HIS A 16 -9.87 -5.01 -10.37
N GLN A 17 -8.65 -4.48 -10.48
CA GLN A 17 -8.31 -3.13 -10.01
C GLN A 17 -8.59 -2.90 -8.53
N VAL A 18 -8.37 -3.94 -7.73
CA VAL A 18 -8.52 -3.91 -6.27
C VAL A 18 -7.16 -3.72 -5.62
N PRO A 19 -6.98 -2.70 -4.78
CA PRO A 19 -5.72 -2.52 -4.06
C PRO A 19 -5.49 -3.63 -3.04
N VAL A 20 -4.22 -4.01 -2.88
CA VAL A 20 -3.78 -5.04 -1.93
C VAL A 20 -2.84 -4.40 -0.93
N VAL A 21 -3.12 -4.58 0.34
CA VAL A 21 -2.25 -4.13 1.43
C VAL A 21 -1.43 -5.32 1.92
N ILE A 22 -0.11 -5.23 1.77
CA ILE A 22 0.82 -6.25 2.26
C ILE A 22 1.28 -5.89 3.68
N ASP A 23 1.32 -6.89 4.55
CA ASP A 23 1.62 -6.73 5.98
C ASP A 23 3.11 -6.92 6.28
N GLY A 24 3.54 -8.17 6.42
CA GLY A 24 4.87 -8.54 6.86
C GLY A 24 5.73 -9.18 5.77
N PHE A 25 6.77 -9.92 6.21
CA PHE A 25 7.77 -10.49 5.30
C PHE A 25 7.18 -11.48 4.29
N ILE A 26 6.30 -12.38 4.72
CA ILE A 26 5.73 -13.42 3.84
C ILE A 26 4.88 -12.81 2.72
N SER A 27 4.01 -11.85 3.06
CA SER A 27 3.20 -11.15 2.06
C SER A 27 4.05 -10.31 1.12
N THR A 28 5.12 -9.70 1.63
CA THR A 28 6.07 -8.94 0.81
C THR A 28 6.86 -9.85 -0.13
N ALA A 29 7.30 -11.02 0.33
CA ALA A 29 7.95 -12.02 -0.52
C ALA A 29 7.00 -12.51 -1.64
N SER A 30 5.73 -12.71 -1.32
CA SER A 30 4.71 -13.05 -2.31
C SER A 30 4.51 -11.93 -3.33
N ALA A 31 4.53 -10.68 -2.88
CA ALA A 31 4.42 -9.51 -3.75
C ALA A 31 5.61 -9.40 -4.74
N LEU A 32 6.83 -9.73 -4.29
CA LEU A 32 7.99 -9.81 -5.19
C LEU A 32 7.77 -10.78 -6.34
N ILE A 33 7.25 -11.94 -6.06
CA ILE A 33 6.94 -12.95 -7.08
C ILE A 33 5.83 -12.44 -8.02
N ALA A 34 4.75 -11.91 -7.45
CA ALA A 34 3.62 -11.39 -8.22
C ALA A 34 4.04 -10.27 -9.17
N VAL A 35 4.85 -9.31 -8.71
CA VAL A 35 5.36 -8.20 -9.52
C VAL A 35 6.32 -8.69 -10.61
N ASN A 36 7.14 -9.70 -10.33
CA ASN A 36 7.99 -10.30 -11.38
C ASN A 36 7.17 -11.02 -12.45
N LEU A 37 6.05 -11.63 -12.10
CA LEU A 37 5.14 -12.25 -13.06
C LEU A 37 4.34 -11.23 -13.87
N ALA A 38 3.89 -10.16 -13.22
CA ALA A 38 3.09 -9.12 -13.83
C ALA A 38 3.44 -7.74 -13.25
N PRO A 39 4.37 -7.00 -13.86
CA PRO A 39 4.90 -5.74 -13.30
C PRO A 39 3.84 -4.67 -12.96
N LEU A 40 2.73 -4.64 -13.68
CA LEU A 40 1.65 -3.68 -13.42
C LEU A 40 0.97 -3.86 -12.05
N ILE A 41 1.13 -5.02 -11.42
CA ILE A 41 0.60 -5.29 -10.07
C ILE A 41 1.17 -4.30 -9.05
N LYS A 42 2.37 -3.81 -9.26
CA LYS A 42 3.03 -2.86 -8.37
C LYS A 42 2.17 -1.64 -8.06
N ASP A 43 1.38 -1.18 -9.01
CA ASP A 43 0.51 -0.02 -8.84
C ASP A 43 -0.68 -0.27 -7.90
N TYR A 44 -0.96 -1.55 -7.60
CA TYR A 44 -2.06 -1.98 -6.74
C TYR A 44 -1.59 -2.48 -5.38
N ILE A 45 -0.28 -2.49 -5.11
CA ILE A 45 0.28 -2.99 -3.86
C ILE A 45 0.69 -1.83 -2.97
N PHE A 46 0.29 -1.89 -1.70
CA PHE A 46 0.64 -0.92 -0.67
C PHE A 46 1.24 -1.64 0.53
N ALA A 47 2.42 -1.22 0.97
CA ALA A 47 3.04 -1.75 2.16
C ALA A 47 2.44 -1.09 3.41
N ALA A 48 1.89 -1.89 4.33
CA ALA A 48 1.21 -1.38 5.52
C ALA A 48 2.19 -0.76 6.52
N HIS A 49 3.19 -1.51 6.92
CA HIS A 49 4.12 -1.08 7.95
C HIS A 49 5.54 -1.58 7.69
N LYS A 50 6.50 -0.97 8.39
CA LYS A 50 7.88 -1.40 8.40
C LYS A 50 8.06 -2.47 9.48
N SER A 51 8.37 -3.70 9.06
CA SER A 51 8.75 -4.78 9.96
C SER A 51 10.21 -4.64 10.38
N LYS A 52 10.56 -5.17 11.56
CA LYS A 52 11.93 -5.23 12.05
C LYS A 52 12.80 -6.29 11.36
N GLU A 53 12.20 -7.15 10.55
CA GLU A 53 12.93 -8.18 9.81
C GLU A 53 13.76 -7.54 8.70
N LYS A 54 15.07 -7.82 8.69
CA LYS A 54 15.99 -7.27 7.68
C LYS A 54 15.59 -7.62 6.25
N GLY A 55 15.10 -8.84 6.04
CA GLY A 55 14.62 -9.28 4.73
C GLY A 55 13.42 -8.50 4.23
N HIS A 56 12.56 -8.05 5.13
CA HIS A 56 11.39 -7.25 4.79
C HIS A 56 11.77 -5.90 4.16
N GLN A 57 12.73 -5.19 4.77
CA GLN A 57 13.19 -3.90 4.24
C GLN A 57 13.81 -4.07 2.85
N ILE A 58 14.66 -5.06 2.67
CA ILE A 58 15.29 -5.34 1.35
C ILE A 58 14.22 -5.62 0.30
N ALA A 59 13.19 -6.37 0.65
CA ALA A 59 12.09 -6.68 -0.26
C ALA A 59 11.25 -5.44 -0.61
N LEU A 60 10.98 -4.57 0.35
CA LEU A 60 10.29 -3.28 0.12
C LEU A 60 11.11 -2.36 -0.79
N ASP A 61 12.42 -2.28 -0.57
CA ASP A 61 13.32 -1.48 -1.40
C ASP A 61 13.32 -1.98 -2.85
N TYR A 62 13.36 -3.29 -3.05
CA TYR A 62 13.25 -3.89 -4.38
C TYR A 62 11.92 -3.56 -5.05
N LEU A 63 10.82 -3.59 -4.31
CA LEU A 63 9.51 -3.20 -4.81
C LEU A 63 9.37 -1.68 -4.99
N ASN A 64 10.34 -0.90 -4.52
CA ASN A 64 10.26 0.56 -4.44
C ASN A 64 8.98 1.01 -3.71
N GLN A 65 8.69 0.34 -2.60
CA GLN A 65 7.54 0.62 -1.75
C GLN A 65 8.00 1.26 -0.44
N SER A 66 7.32 2.35 -0.08
CA SER A 66 7.47 2.95 1.23
C SER A 66 6.31 2.51 2.12
N PRO A 67 6.58 1.97 3.32
CA PRO A 67 5.51 1.58 4.23
C PRO A 67 4.65 2.78 4.63
N LEU A 68 3.34 2.56 4.75
CA LEU A 68 2.41 3.59 5.21
C LEU A 68 2.63 3.96 6.68
N LEU A 69 3.09 2.98 7.49
CA LEU A 69 3.29 3.13 8.92
C LEU A 69 4.68 2.64 9.33
N ASP A 70 5.31 3.36 10.25
CA ASP A 70 6.53 2.95 10.94
C ASP A 70 6.32 3.12 12.44
N LEU A 71 5.61 2.17 13.05
CA LEU A 71 5.20 2.20 14.46
C LEU A 71 6.04 1.25 15.33
N ASP A 72 7.15 0.75 14.81
CA ASP A 72 8.02 -0.19 15.53
C ASP A 72 7.28 -1.46 16.02
N MET A 73 6.30 -1.90 15.26
CA MET A 73 5.46 -3.04 15.63
C MET A 73 6.12 -4.37 15.26
N ARG A 74 5.93 -5.34 16.14
CA ARG A 74 6.23 -6.76 15.91
C ARG A 74 4.96 -7.62 15.91
N LEU A 75 3.84 -7.01 15.62
CA LEU A 75 2.57 -7.71 15.57
C LEU A 75 2.45 -8.45 14.25
N GLY A 76 2.07 -9.72 14.32
CA GLY A 76 1.76 -10.55 13.17
C GLY A 76 0.27 -10.52 12.82
N GLU A 77 -0.15 -11.51 12.05
CA GLU A 77 -1.57 -11.81 11.79
C GLU A 77 -2.35 -10.68 11.10
N GLY A 78 -1.68 -9.89 10.25
CA GLY A 78 -2.33 -8.87 9.46
C GLY A 78 -2.70 -7.58 10.20
N THR A 79 -2.22 -7.38 11.44
CA THR A 79 -2.54 -6.17 12.21
C THR A 79 -2.09 -4.90 11.48
N GLY A 80 -0.90 -4.90 10.90
CA GLY A 80 -0.40 -3.77 10.12
C GLY A 80 -1.26 -3.53 8.88
N ALA A 81 -1.70 -4.58 8.20
CA ALA A 81 -2.56 -4.47 7.03
C ALA A 81 -3.92 -3.85 7.36
N VAL A 82 -4.52 -4.20 8.49
CA VAL A 82 -5.79 -3.59 8.95
C VAL A 82 -5.63 -2.09 9.15
N LEU A 83 -4.55 -1.64 9.79
CA LEU A 83 -4.25 -0.22 9.97
C LEU A 83 -4.01 0.47 8.62
N GLY A 84 -3.27 -0.18 7.72
CA GLY A 84 -3.01 0.33 6.37
C GLY A 84 -4.29 0.50 5.55
N ILE A 85 -5.21 -0.45 5.61
CA ILE A 85 -6.51 -0.37 4.94
C ILE A 85 -7.32 0.82 5.47
N ASN A 86 -7.34 1.04 6.78
CA ASN A 86 -8.01 2.19 7.36
C ASN A 86 -7.42 3.52 6.87
N LEU A 87 -6.10 3.62 6.74
CA LEU A 87 -5.45 4.81 6.19
C LEU A 87 -5.81 5.04 4.71
N LEU A 88 -5.85 3.99 3.90
CA LEU A 88 -6.27 4.10 2.49
C LEU A 88 -7.73 4.55 2.39
N ASP A 89 -8.61 4.00 3.23
CA ASP A 89 -10.01 4.40 3.26
C ASP A 89 -10.19 5.88 3.65
N LEU A 90 -9.46 6.35 4.67
CA LEU A 90 -9.42 7.76 5.05
C LEU A 90 -8.89 8.64 3.91
N SER A 91 -7.84 8.20 3.22
CA SER A 91 -7.26 8.94 2.09
C SER A 91 -8.27 9.09 0.95
N LEU A 92 -9.03 8.06 0.64
CA LEU A 92 -10.11 8.11 -0.36
C LEU A 92 -11.22 9.06 0.06
N LYS A 93 -11.61 9.08 1.32
CA LYS A 93 -12.60 10.03 1.86
C LYS A 93 -12.12 11.47 1.77
N LEU A 94 -10.84 11.73 2.06
CA LEU A 94 -10.25 13.06 1.87
C LEU A 94 -10.31 13.51 0.41
N LEU A 95 -9.99 12.63 -0.54
CA LEU A 95 -10.03 12.95 -1.96
C LEU A 95 -11.44 13.18 -2.50
N THR A 96 -12.43 12.43 -2.01
CA THR A 96 -13.78 12.43 -2.57
C THR A 96 -14.77 13.32 -1.83
N GLN A 97 -14.52 13.62 -0.55
CA GLN A 97 -15.45 14.31 0.34
C GLN A 97 -14.97 15.69 0.81
N MET A 98 -13.66 15.97 0.74
CA MET A 98 -13.16 17.31 1.07
C MET A 98 -13.45 18.28 -0.07
N ALA A 99 -13.92 19.46 0.30
CA ALA A 99 -14.06 20.57 -0.64
C ALA A 99 -12.69 21.07 -1.10
N THR A 100 -12.54 21.42 -2.36
CA THR A 100 -11.39 22.13 -2.87
C THR A 100 -11.38 23.57 -2.33
N PHE A 101 -10.26 24.27 -2.43
CA PHE A 101 -10.22 25.70 -2.05
C PHE A 101 -11.22 26.54 -2.84
N GLN A 102 -11.46 26.19 -4.10
CA GLN A 102 -12.44 26.88 -4.94
C GLN A 102 -13.87 26.65 -4.45
N GLU A 103 -14.23 25.41 -4.12
CA GLU A 103 -15.54 25.04 -3.58
C GLU A 103 -15.79 25.64 -2.19
N ALA A 104 -14.76 25.74 -1.37
CA ALA A 104 -14.84 26.35 -0.04
C ALA A 104 -14.77 27.89 -0.05
N GLY A 105 -14.56 28.51 -1.20
CA GLY A 105 -14.45 29.97 -1.32
C GLY A 105 -13.14 30.54 -0.75
N VAL A 106 -12.10 29.71 -0.56
CA VAL A 106 -10.81 30.16 -0.05
C VAL A 106 -10.00 30.81 -1.18
N ALA A 107 -9.45 32.00 -0.91
CA ALA A 107 -8.59 32.69 -1.87
C ALA A 107 -7.30 31.89 -2.11
N THR A 108 -7.01 31.57 -3.36
CA THR A 108 -5.75 30.95 -3.75
C THR A 108 -4.71 32.02 -4.06
N ARG A 109 -3.44 31.72 -3.74
CA ARG A 109 -2.33 32.60 -4.12
C ARG A 109 -2.22 32.65 -5.64
N LYS A 110 -2.48 33.79 -6.23
CA LYS A 110 -2.20 33.99 -7.66
C LYS A 110 -0.70 33.88 -7.86
N ASN A 111 -0.25 32.96 -8.72
CA ASN A 111 1.11 33.00 -9.20
C ASN A 111 1.28 34.30 -9.99
N SER A 112 1.95 35.27 -9.39
CA SER A 112 2.47 36.44 -10.08
C SER A 112 3.68 35.97 -10.88
N GLY A 113 3.46 35.54 -12.06
CA GLY A 113 4.53 35.17 -13.00
C GLY A 113 4.36 35.96 -14.24
#